data_dad91795f43914553609718c7579f19f
#
_entry.id   dad91795f43914553609718c7579f19f
#
_cell.length_a   1.000
_cell.length_b   1.000
_cell.length_c   1.000
_cell.angle_alpha   90.00
_cell.angle_beta   90.00
_cell.angle_gamma   90.00
#
_symmetry.space_group_name_H-M   'P 1'
#
loop_
_entity.id
_entity.type
_entity.pdbx_description
1 polymer ?
#
loop_
_entity_poly.entity_id
_entity_poly.type
_entity_poly.pdbx_seq_one_letter_code
_entity_poly.pdbx_strand_id
1 'polypeptide(L)'
;MSSRPHLLAIPAGLLIAAGLPPWGWWPLTLVGIALWFELIAGKDRRRRFSISFIVGLAWTLPATLWMFDLTAAGWPVAVAIFSLGAGVVGIATPPDGFTIRSFAFTAALVLIELIRWNYPFGGTPIATYAMVGVSTPFWITART
;
A
#
# COMPACT_ATOMS: atom_id res chain seq x y z
N MET A 1 12.31 17.97 15.10
CA MET A 1 11.98 16.72 14.35
C MET A 1 11.20 17.11 13.10
N SER A 2 11.75 16.85 11.91
CA SER A 2 11.08 17.26 10.66
C SER A 2 9.81 16.45 10.43
N SER A 3 8.65 17.12 10.36
CA SER A 3 7.36 16.52 10.01
C SER A 3 7.20 16.26 8.50
N ARG A 4 8.13 16.74 7.68
CA ARG A 4 8.07 16.65 6.22
C ARG A 4 7.87 15.24 5.65
N PRO A 5 8.56 14.17 6.13
CA PRO A 5 8.35 12.83 5.58
C PRO A 5 6.95 12.27 5.84
N HIS A 6 6.32 12.60 6.97
CA HIS A 6 4.95 12.18 7.25
C HIS A 6 3.93 12.89 6.34
N LEU A 7 4.16 14.17 6.04
CA LEU A 7 3.31 14.91 5.10
C LEU A 7 3.41 14.35 3.67
N LEU A 8 4.61 13.94 3.24
CA LEU A 8 4.83 13.32 1.93
C LEU A 8 4.29 11.88 1.83
N ALA A 9 4.05 11.21 2.97
CA ALA A 9 3.42 9.90 3.00
C ALA A 9 1.97 9.92 2.50
N ILE A 10 1.25 11.03 2.72
CA ILE A 10 -0.13 11.20 2.26
C ILE A 10 -0.20 11.17 0.72
N PRO A 11 0.51 12.04 -0.03
CA PRO A 11 0.49 11.98 -1.49
C PRO A 11 1.00 10.63 -2.03
N ALA A 12 1.98 9.98 -1.38
CA ALA A 12 2.41 8.65 -1.79
C ALA A 12 1.24 7.64 -1.76
N GLY A 13 0.46 7.61 -0.68
CA GLY A 13 -0.71 6.75 -0.58
C GLY A 13 -1.83 7.10 -1.55
N LEU A 14 -2.11 8.39 -1.75
CA LEU A 14 -3.10 8.86 -2.71
C LEU A 14 -2.74 8.51 -4.17
N LEU A 15 -1.45 8.57 -4.53
CA LEU A 15 -0.97 8.14 -5.84
C LEU A 15 -1.17 6.63 -6.04
N ILE A 16 -0.97 5.82 -5.00
CA ILE A 16 -1.27 4.39 -5.05
C ILE A 16 -2.77 4.17 -5.26
N ALA A 17 -3.62 4.87 -4.52
CA ALA A 17 -5.07 4.77 -4.64
C ALA A 17 -5.56 5.16 -6.04
N ALA A 18 -4.98 6.18 -6.66
CA ALA A 18 -5.35 6.65 -8.00
C ALA A 18 -5.15 5.61 -9.11
N GLY A 19 -4.29 4.61 -8.90
CA GLY A 19 -4.12 3.50 -9.83
C GLY A 19 -5.20 2.42 -9.72
N LEU A 20 -6.02 2.46 -8.67
CA LEU A 20 -7.10 1.50 -8.45
C LEU A 20 -8.39 1.94 -9.16
N PRO A 21 -9.33 1.02 -9.44
CA PRO A 21 -10.66 1.39 -9.88
C PRO A 21 -11.35 2.34 -8.88
N PRO A 22 -12.14 3.32 -9.34
CA PRO A 22 -12.57 3.54 -10.72
C PRO A 22 -11.59 4.33 -11.59
N TRP A 23 -10.52 4.94 -11.04
CA TRP A 23 -9.64 5.84 -11.80
C TRP A 23 -8.71 5.09 -12.76
N GLY A 24 -8.06 4.01 -12.31
CA GLY A 24 -7.22 3.16 -13.14
C GLY A 24 -5.93 3.81 -13.66
N TRP A 25 -5.43 4.86 -13.00
CA TRP A 25 -4.21 5.58 -13.40
C TRP A 25 -2.96 4.85 -12.90
N TRP A 26 -2.79 3.62 -13.38
CA TRP A 26 -1.75 2.69 -12.94
C TRP A 26 -0.32 3.26 -12.87
N PRO A 27 0.15 4.19 -13.75
CA PRO A 27 1.49 4.73 -13.63
C PRO A 27 1.69 5.50 -12.31
N LEU A 28 0.62 6.13 -11.79
CA LEU A 28 0.68 6.87 -10.52
C LEU A 28 0.92 5.93 -9.34
N THR A 29 0.43 4.70 -9.41
CA THR A 29 0.72 3.67 -8.37
C THR A 29 2.23 3.39 -8.30
N LEU A 30 2.90 3.27 -9.43
CA LEU A 30 4.35 3.05 -9.45
C LEU A 30 5.10 4.22 -8.83
N VAL A 31 4.69 5.44 -9.14
CA VAL A 31 5.26 6.66 -8.54
C VAL A 31 5.00 6.68 -7.03
N GLY A 32 3.79 6.35 -6.61
CA GLY A 32 3.42 6.29 -5.19
C GLY A 32 4.24 5.26 -4.40
N ILE A 33 4.44 4.06 -4.97
CA ILE A 33 5.27 3.00 -4.39
C ILE A 33 6.73 3.43 -4.32
N ALA A 34 7.28 4.02 -5.38
CA ALA A 34 8.64 4.53 -5.41
C ALA A 34 8.86 5.63 -4.36
N LEU A 35 7.91 6.57 -4.25
CA LEU A 35 7.95 7.61 -3.23
C LEU A 35 7.90 7.02 -1.82
N TRP A 36 7.02 6.05 -1.56
CA TRP A 36 6.96 5.34 -0.28
C TRP A 36 8.28 4.68 0.05
N PHE A 37 8.85 3.92 -0.90
CA PHE A 37 10.15 3.26 -0.75
C PHE A 37 11.25 4.25 -0.35
N GLU A 38 11.32 5.44 -0.98
CA GLU A 38 12.30 6.46 -0.66
C GLU A 38 12.05 7.14 0.70
N LEU A 39 10.79 7.36 1.08
CA LEU A 39 10.44 8.02 2.34
C LEU A 39 10.89 7.23 3.58
N ILE A 40 10.96 5.90 3.49
CA ILE A 40 11.39 5.04 4.60
C ILE A 40 12.91 4.82 4.64
N ALA A 41 13.66 5.27 3.62
CA ALA A 41 15.12 5.14 3.54
C ALA A 41 15.82 5.83 4.71
N GLY A 42 16.81 5.18 5.32
CA GLY A 42 17.61 5.72 6.40
C GLY A 42 16.83 6.12 7.65
N LYS A 43 15.57 5.66 7.81
CA LYS A 43 14.75 5.95 8.98
C LYS A 43 14.84 4.85 10.02
N ASP A 44 14.70 5.22 11.29
CA ASP A 44 14.55 4.26 12.38
C ASP A 44 13.25 3.44 12.24
N ARG A 45 13.17 2.30 12.95
CA ARG A 45 12.06 1.35 12.86
C ARG A 45 10.68 1.99 13.13
N ARG A 46 10.59 2.89 14.12
CA ARG A 46 9.34 3.55 14.48
C ARG A 46 8.87 4.49 13.38
N ARG A 47 9.80 5.26 12.79
CA ARG A 47 9.48 6.17 11.69
C ARG A 47 9.10 5.41 10.42
N ARG A 48 9.78 4.31 10.08
CA ARG A 48 9.39 3.47 8.95
C ARG A 48 7.98 2.94 9.11
N PHE A 49 7.64 2.44 10.31
CA PHE A 49 6.26 2.03 10.62
C PHE A 49 5.27 3.18 10.44
N SER A 50 5.51 4.32 11.08
CA SER A 50 4.60 5.46 11.06
C SER A 50 4.38 6.02 9.66
N ILE A 51 5.45 6.21 8.88
CA ILE A 51 5.36 6.65 7.48
C ILE A 51 4.53 5.66 6.66
N SER A 52 4.86 4.37 6.74
CA SER A 52 4.18 3.32 5.99
C SER A 52 2.72 3.15 6.40
N PHE A 53 2.41 3.29 7.68
CA PHE A 53 1.04 3.29 8.19
C PHE A 53 0.22 4.46 7.61
N ILE A 54 0.81 5.67 7.54
CA ILE A 54 0.17 6.84 6.92
C ILE A 54 -0.04 6.62 5.41
N VAL A 55 0.94 6.05 4.70
CA VAL A 55 0.77 5.64 3.31
C VAL A 55 -0.39 4.66 3.17
N GLY A 56 -0.45 3.66 4.04
CA GLY A 56 -1.55 2.70 4.10
C GLY A 56 -2.91 3.36 4.30
N LEU A 57 -3.03 4.28 5.25
CA LEU A 57 -4.25 5.06 5.50
C LEU A 57 -4.65 5.87 4.26
N ALA A 58 -3.73 6.64 3.70
CA ALA A 58 -4.00 7.49 2.55
C ALA A 58 -4.36 6.69 1.28
N TRP A 59 -3.89 5.45 1.17
CA TRP A 59 -4.24 4.53 0.10
C TRP A 59 -5.59 3.86 0.36
N THR A 60 -5.78 3.25 1.53
CA THR A 60 -6.94 2.39 1.78
C THR A 60 -8.22 3.16 2.03
N LEU A 61 -8.15 4.36 2.64
CA LEU A 61 -9.32 5.20 2.88
C LEU A 61 -10.12 5.46 1.59
N PRO A 62 -9.55 6.06 0.54
CA PRO A 62 -10.31 6.31 -0.70
C PRO A 62 -10.61 5.02 -1.47
N ALA A 63 -9.71 4.04 -1.46
CA ALA A 63 -9.88 2.81 -2.21
C ALA A 63 -11.00 1.89 -1.69
N THR A 64 -11.36 2.04 -0.41
CA THR A 64 -12.39 1.22 0.25
C THR A 64 -13.60 2.03 0.70
N LEU A 65 -13.74 3.28 0.28
CA LEU A 65 -14.81 4.18 0.72
C LEU A 65 -16.21 3.61 0.43
N TRP A 66 -16.38 2.87 -0.66
CA TRP A 66 -17.61 2.17 -1.01
C TRP A 66 -18.07 1.14 0.07
N MET A 67 -17.15 0.64 0.89
CA MET A 67 -17.50 -0.26 2.00
C MET A 67 -18.29 0.44 3.10
N PHE A 68 -18.22 1.77 3.17
CA PHE A 68 -18.97 2.53 4.17
C PHE A 68 -20.48 2.32 4.03
N ASP A 69 -20.97 2.25 2.80
CA ASP A 69 -22.40 2.00 2.51
C ASP A 69 -22.81 0.57 2.88
N LEU A 70 -21.86 -0.37 2.85
CA LEU A 70 -22.09 -1.76 3.20
C LEU A 70 -22.03 -2.01 4.71
N THR A 71 -21.05 -1.41 5.37
CA THR A 71 -20.82 -1.53 6.82
C THR A 71 -20.06 -0.34 7.37
N ALA A 72 -20.80 0.66 7.87
CA ALA A 72 -20.21 1.88 8.41
C ALA A 72 -19.25 1.62 9.59
N ALA A 73 -19.55 0.63 10.44
CA ALA A 73 -18.70 0.27 11.58
C ALA A 73 -17.50 -0.62 11.18
N GLY A 74 -17.67 -1.47 10.18
CA GLY A 74 -16.62 -2.38 9.70
C GLY A 74 -15.55 -1.68 8.85
N TRP A 75 -15.94 -0.64 8.12
CA TRP A 75 -15.02 0.10 7.26
C TRP A 75 -13.78 0.65 7.97
N PRO A 76 -13.86 1.42 9.08
CA PRO A 76 -12.66 1.93 9.76
C PRO A 76 -11.77 0.80 10.31
N VAL A 77 -12.37 -0.32 10.72
CA VAL A 77 -11.62 -1.50 11.16
C VAL A 77 -10.81 -2.10 10.01
N ALA A 78 -11.43 -2.28 8.85
CA ALA A 78 -10.74 -2.77 7.65
C ALA A 78 -9.60 -1.84 7.23
N VAL A 79 -9.85 -0.52 7.18
CA VAL A 79 -8.82 0.50 6.89
C VAL A 79 -7.65 0.41 7.87
N ALA A 80 -7.93 0.27 9.16
CA ALA A 80 -6.89 0.15 10.19
C ALA A 80 -6.04 -1.13 9.97
N ILE A 81 -6.67 -2.28 9.74
CA ILE A 81 -5.98 -3.56 9.51
C ILE A 81 -5.08 -3.47 8.26
N PHE A 82 -5.58 -2.94 7.15
CA PHE A 82 -4.81 -2.80 5.92
C PHE A 82 -3.65 -1.83 6.09
N SER A 83 -3.85 -0.73 6.81
CA SER A 83 -2.81 0.24 7.12
C SER A 83 -1.74 -0.33 8.06
N LEU A 84 -2.12 -1.20 9.01
CA LEU A 84 -1.17 -1.95 9.82
C LEU A 84 -0.30 -2.87 8.96
N GLY A 85 -0.87 -3.52 7.96
CA GLY A 85 -0.12 -4.30 6.97
C GLY A 85 0.96 -3.47 6.28
N ALA A 86 0.61 -2.26 5.81
CA ALA A 86 1.58 -1.32 5.26
C ALA A 86 2.66 -0.93 6.28
N GLY A 87 2.27 -0.70 7.54
CA GLY A 87 3.22 -0.44 8.64
C GLY A 87 4.23 -1.58 8.83
N VAL A 88 3.76 -2.84 8.73
CA VAL A 88 4.62 -4.04 8.80
C VAL A 88 5.61 -4.07 7.64
N VAL A 89 5.18 -3.75 6.41
CA VAL A 89 6.10 -3.61 5.26
C VAL A 89 7.22 -2.63 5.58
N GLY A 90 6.89 -1.47 6.17
CA GLY A 90 7.90 -0.47 6.57
C GLY A 90 8.89 -0.99 7.60
N ILE A 91 8.45 -1.81 8.56
CA ILE A 91 9.33 -2.42 9.57
C ILE A 91 10.22 -3.50 8.94
N ALA A 92 9.66 -4.33 8.08
CA ALA A 92 10.35 -5.45 7.45
C ALA A 92 11.44 -4.98 6.46
N THR A 93 11.29 -3.78 5.91
CA THR A 93 12.25 -3.20 4.98
C THR A 93 13.47 -2.66 5.75
N PRO A 94 14.71 -3.09 5.47
CA PRO A 94 15.92 -2.53 6.08
C PRO A 94 16.08 -1.02 5.78
N PRO A 95 16.76 -0.25 6.65
CA PRO A 95 16.94 1.19 6.42
C PRO A 95 17.91 1.51 5.28
N ASP A 96 18.92 0.67 5.08
CA ASP A 96 20.08 0.93 4.23
C ASP A 96 20.32 -0.23 3.24
N GLY A 97 21.16 0.03 2.23
CA GLY A 97 21.49 -0.95 1.19
C GLY A 97 20.40 -1.08 0.14
N PHE A 98 20.53 -0.35 -0.97
CA PHE A 98 19.50 -0.28 -2.02
C PHE A 98 18.99 -1.66 -2.46
N THR A 99 19.90 -2.59 -2.76
CA THR A 99 19.52 -3.94 -3.25
C THR A 99 18.72 -4.72 -2.21
N ILE A 100 19.23 -4.76 -0.97
CA ILE A 100 18.57 -5.51 0.12
C ILE A 100 17.23 -4.87 0.48
N ARG A 101 17.15 -3.52 0.49
CA ARG A 101 15.90 -2.79 0.70
C ARG A 101 14.88 -3.13 -0.37
N SER A 102 15.27 -3.12 -1.64
CA SER A 102 14.37 -3.40 -2.77
C SER A 102 13.79 -4.80 -2.67
N PHE A 103 14.64 -5.79 -2.40
CA PHE A 103 14.20 -7.18 -2.22
C PHE A 103 13.26 -7.32 -1.02
N ALA A 104 13.66 -6.80 0.15
CA ALA A 104 12.86 -6.91 1.37
C ALA A 104 11.53 -6.17 1.26
N PHE A 105 11.52 -4.98 0.66
CA PHE A 105 10.30 -4.20 0.43
C PHE A 105 9.33 -4.94 -0.49
N THR A 106 9.80 -5.43 -1.64
CA THR A 106 8.98 -6.17 -2.58
C THR A 106 8.46 -7.48 -1.96
N ALA A 107 9.33 -8.23 -1.28
CA ALA A 107 8.93 -9.46 -0.59
C ALA A 107 7.88 -9.18 0.49
N ALA A 108 8.05 -8.13 1.29
CA ALA A 108 7.09 -7.76 2.32
C ALA A 108 5.74 -7.34 1.72
N LEU A 109 5.73 -6.59 0.61
CA LEU A 109 4.50 -6.25 -0.11
C LEU A 109 3.77 -7.51 -0.60
N VAL A 110 4.49 -8.42 -1.25
CA VAL A 110 3.90 -9.68 -1.75
C VAL A 110 3.36 -10.53 -0.60
N LEU A 111 4.11 -10.66 0.49
CA LEU A 111 3.68 -11.46 1.65
C LEU A 111 2.42 -10.87 2.32
N ILE A 112 2.36 -9.55 2.50
CA ILE A 112 1.15 -8.91 3.04
C ILE A 112 -0.06 -9.11 2.11
N GLU A 113 0.13 -9.00 0.80
CA GLU A 113 -0.94 -9.29 -0.16
C GLU A 113 -1.39 -10.76 -0.07
N LEU A 114 -0.47 -11.72 -0.01
CA LEU A 114 -0.79 -13.13 0.16
C LEU A 114 -1.56 -13.41 1.46
N ILE A 115 -1.17 -12.77 2.56
CA ILE A 115 -1.89 -12.86 3.83
C ILE A 115 -3.30 -12.31 3.67
N ARG A 116 -3.48 -11.16 3.04
CA ARG A 116 -4.80 -10.55 2.80
C ARG A 116 -5.70 -11.40 1.90
N TRP A 117 -5.11 -12.17 0.98
CA TRP A 117 -5.84 -13.07 0.10
C TRP A 117 -6.34 -14.33 0.81
N ASN A 118 -5.76 -14.66 1.97
CA ASN A 118 -6.11 -15.85 2.74
C ASN A 118 -6.80 -15.52 4.06
N TYR A 119 -6.57 -14.36 4.63
CA TYR A 119 -7.05 -13.93 5.96
C TYR A 119 -7.52 -12.46 5.93
N PRO A 120 -8.50 -12.09 6.79
CA PRO A 120 -9.44 -12.94 7.53
C PRO A 120 -10.58 -13.47 6.66
N PHE A 121 -11.40 -14.34 7.20
CA PHE A 121 -12.66 -14.84 6.59
C PHE A 121 -12.52 -15.48 5.20
N GLY A 122 -11.41 -16.14 4.90
CA GLY A 122 -11.14 -16.71 3.58
C GLY A 122 -10.56 -15.73 2.56
N GLY A 123 -10.14 -14.55 3.04
CA GLY A 123 -9.45 -13.53 2.27
C GLY A 123 -10.31 -12.31 1.93
N THR A 124 -9.65 -11.18 1.90
CA THR A 124 -10.26 -9.89 1.51
C THR A 124 -9.41 -9.22 0.42
N PRO A 125 -9.47 -9.67 -0.83
CA PRO A 125 -8.67 -9.13 -1.93
C PRO A 125 -9.19 -7.77 -2.42
N ILE A 126 -9.48 -6.86 -1.50
CA ILE A 126 -10.00 -5.52 -1.76
C ILE A 126 -8.85 -4.54 -1.82
N ALA A 127 -8.85 -3.64 -2.80
CA ALA A 127 -7.82 -2.61 -2.99
C ALA A 127 -6.39 -3.20 -3.04
N THR A 128 -6.23 -4.34 -3.71
CA THR A 128 -4.93 -5.02 -3.87
C THR A 128 -4.14 -4.42 -5.03
N TYR A 129 -2.82 -4.56 -5.01
CA TYR A 129 -1.97 -4.16 -6.15
C TYR A 129 -2.30 -4.93 -7.44
N ALA A 130 -2.82 -6.16 -7.34
CA ALA A 130 -3.28 -6.93 -8.49
C ALA A 130 -4.40 -6.22 -9.25
N MET A 131 -5.27 -5.46 -8.56
CA MET A 131 -6.34 -4.69 -9.22
C MET A 131 -5.81 -3.55 -10.07
N VAL A 132 -4.63 -3.01 -9.77
CA VAL A 132 -3.96 -2.02 -10.61
C VAL A 132 -3.60 -2.62 -11.97
N GLY A 133 -3.23 -3.91 -12.00
CA GLY A 133 -2.91 -4.65 -13.21
C GLY A 133 -4.04 -4.67 -14.24
N VAL A 134 -5.29 -4.66 -13.80
CA VAL A 134 -6.48 -4.71 -14.69
C VAL A 134 -6.53 -3.51 -15.65
N SER A 135 -6.00 -2.37 -15.24
CA SER A 135 -5.95 -1.14 -16.04
C SER A 135 -4.69 -1.04 -16.91
N THR A 136 -3.78 -2.02 -16.84
CA THR A 136 -2.51 -1.98 -17.57
C THR A 136 -2.60 -2.68 -18.94
N PRO A 137 -1.79 -2.26 -19.93
CA PRO A 137 -1.69 -2.98 -21.21
C PRO A 137 -1.17 -4.43 -21.03
N PHE A 138 -0.51 -4.75 -19.93
CA PHE A 138 -0.01 -6.10 -19.61
C PHE A 138 -1.14 -7.10 -19.31
N TRP A 139 -2.35 -6.64 -18.97
CA TRP A 139 -3.51 -7.51 -18.78
C TRP A 139 -3.87 -8.30 -20.05
N ILE A 140 -3.62 -7.72 -21.21
CA ILE A 140 -3.89 -8.35 -22.50
C ILE A 140 -3.02 -9.60 -22.70
N THR A 141 -1.77 -9.57 -22.22
CA THR A 141 -0.83 -10.70 -22.32
C THR A 141 -1.16 -11.84 -21.35
N ALA A 142 -1.90 -11.58 -20.31
CA ALA A 142 -2.33 -12.61 -19.34
C ALA A 142 -3.57 -13.39 -19.81
N ARG A 143 -4.19 -13.01 -20.94
CA ARG A 143 -5.36 -13.66 -21.53
C ARG A 143 -5.02 -14.73 -22.58
N THR A 144 -3.77 -14.84 -22.97
CA THR A 144 -3.27 -15.84 -23.92
C THR A 144 -2.65 -17.02 -23.19
#